data_a0ac4e80376ad3312a1166103e104bd9
#
_entry.id   a0ac4e80376ad3312a1166103e104bd9
#
_cell.length_a   1.000
_cell.length_b   1.000
_cell.length_c   1.000
_cell.angle_alpha   90.00
_cell.angle_beta   90.00
_cell.angle_gamma   90.00
#
_symmetry.space_group_name_H-M   'P 1'
#
loop_
_entity.id
_entity.type
_entity.pdbx_description
1 polymer ?
#
loop_
_entity_poly.entity_id
_entity_poly.type
_entity_poly.pdbx_seq_one_letter_code
_entity_poly.pdbx_strand_id
1 'polypeptide(L)'
;MAVTSRELRNERRPLISVQSGSVNSLAYIVTSVLALLAVYVVLSNIVAWGKIKYDDLVYGRPRTFHLTAPVGSSAETGGPSHFIGINLNRQVMVLYLPGGDASQVQTIAGPYLFGMGEDLTPVSLRLADVNGNAKPDLIVRVKNEEIIYINRGDTFELITAEERQQLASQYERR
;
A
#
# COMPACT_ATOMS: atom_id res chain seq x y z
N MET A 1 -6.93 -48.91 88.36
CA MET A 1 -8.04 -48.42 87.54
C MET A 1 -7.48 -48.09 86.17
N ALA A 2 -7.87 -48.89 85.17
CA ALA A 2 -7.41 -48.68 83.81
C ALA A 2 -8.33 -47.69 83.10
N VAL A 3 -7.80 -46.58 82.56
CA VAL A 3 -8.53 -45.63 81.70
C VAL A 3 -8.31 -46.04 80.27
N THR A 4 -9.36 -46.52 79.63
CA THR A 4 -9.42 -46.98 78.24
C THR A 4 -9.35 -45.78 77.29
N SER A 5 -8.31 -45.76 76.49
CA SER A 5 -8.16 -44.86 75.33
C SER A 5 -9.13 -45.25 74.20
N ARG A 6 -10.36 -44.76 74.28
CA ARG A 6 -11.33 -44.94 73.21
C ARG A 6 -12.01 -43.58 72.98
N GLU A 7 -11.77 -43.04 71.84
CA GLU A 7 -12.41 -41.93 71.14
C GLU A 7 -11.48 -40.82 70.71
N LEU A 8 -10.45 -41.21 69.93
CA LEU A 8 -10.00 -40.28 68.89
C LEU A 8 -10.84 -40.54 67.66
N ARG A 9 -12.00 -39.92 67.64
CA ARG A 9 -12.85 -39.88 66.44
C ARG A 9 -12.05 -39.13 65.38
N ASN A 10 -11.59 -39.87 64.44
CA ASN A 10 -10.90 -39.41 63.25
C ASN A 10 -11.91 -38.59 62.40
N GLU A 11 -12.07 -37.31 62.67
CA GLU A 11 -12.79 -36.38 61.79
C GLU A 11 -11.95 -36.26 60.49
N ARG A 12 -12.24 -37.13 59.56
CA ARG A 12 -11.81 -36.98 58.20
C ARG A 12 -12.54 -35.72 57.66
N ARG A 13 -11.87 -34.58 57.69
CA ARG A 13 -12.30 -33.40 56.93
C ARG A 13 -12.35 -33.84 55.48
N PRO A 14 -13.49 -33.62 54.79
CA PRO A 14 -13.54 -33.89 53.38
C PRO A 14 -12.51 -32.94 52.74
N LEU A 15 -11.43 -33.49 52.21
CA LEU A 15 -10.55 -32.75 51.29
C LEU A 15 -11.45 -32.39 50.12
N ILE A 16 -11.77 -31.13 49.98
CA ILE A 16 -12.39 -30.58 48.78
C ILE A 16 -11.39 -30.91 47.67
N SER A 17 -11.62 -31.97 46.93
CA SER A 17 -10.91 -32.23 45.72
C SER A 17 -11.34 -31.19 44.72
N VAL A 18 -10.63 -30.07 44.66
CA VAL A 18 -10.74 -29.16 43.54
C VAL A 18 -10.43 -29.97 42.30
N GLN A 19 -11.48 -30.18 41.51
CA GLN A 19 -11.42 -30.96 40.28
C GLN A 19 -10.51 -30.15 39.31
N SER A 20 -9.20 -30.44 39.35
CA SER A 20 -8.13 -29.73 38.63
C SER A 20 -8.21 -29.89 37.09
N GLY A 21 -9.10 -30.74 36.60
CA GLY A 21 -9.22 -31.02 35.16
C GLY A 21 -9.77 -29.85 34.33
N SER A 22 -10.73 -29.10 34.87
CA SER A 22 -11.35 -28.00 34.09
C SER A 22 -10.48 -26.74 34.03
N VAL A 23 -9.76 -26.46 35.11
CA VAL A 23 -8.86 -25.30 35.19
C VAL A 23 -7.66 -25.50 34.25
N ASN A 24 -7.14 -26.71 34.16
CA ASN A 24 -6.02 -27.02 33.26
C ASN A 24 -6.44 -26.91 31.79
N SER A 25 -7.62 -27.42 31.40
CA SER A 25 -8.09 -27.30 30.01
C SER A 25 -8.36 -25.86 29.61
N LEU A 26 -8.92 -25.02 30.49
CA LEU A 26 -9.09 -23.59 30.24
C LEU A 26 -7.73 -22.88 30.06
N ALA A 27 -6.76 -23.20 30.91
CA ALA A 27 -5.41 -22.65 30.80
C ALA A 27 -4.75 -23.04 29.46
N TYR A 28 -4.90 -24.29 29.01
CA TYR A 28 -4.40 -24.72 27.71
C TYR A 28 -5.08 -23.99 26.54
N ILE A 29 -6.39 -23.76 26.59
CA ILE A 29 -7.12 -23.01 25.57
C ILE A 29 -6.61 -21.56 25.53
N VAL A 30 -6.49 -20.90 26.67
CA VAL A 30 -6.01 -19.51 26.74
C VAL A 30 -4.58 -19.39 26.20
N THR A 31 -3.69 -20.29 26.64
CA THR A 31 -2.29 -20.27 26.12
C THR A 31 -2.22 -20.57 24.63
N SER A 32 -3.05 -21.48 24.11
CA SER A 32 -3.09 -21.76 22.68
C SER A 32 -3.59 -20.56 21.89
N VAL A 33 -4.62 -19.85 22.35
CA VAL A 33 -5.11 -18.62 21.69
C VAL A 33 -4.04 -17.54 21.73
N LEU A 34 -3.36 -17.33 22.86
CA LEU A 34 -2.27 -16.35 22.96
C LEU A 34 -1.10 -16.72 22.03
N ALA A 35 -0.75 -18.01 21.95
CA ALA A 35 0.30 -18.48 21.04
C ALA A 35 -0.08 -18.22 19.57
N LEU A 36 -1.32 -18.48 19.17
CA LEU A 36 -1.81 -18.20 17.82
C LEU A 36 -1.80 -16.70 17.51
N LEU A 37 -2.20 -15.86 18.46
CA LEU A 37 -2.13 -14.40 18.30
C LEU A 37 -0.68 -13.92 18.16
N ALA A 38 0.23 -14.45 18.96
CA ALA A 38 1.65 -14.12 18.86
C ALA A 38 2.23 -14.50 17.49
N VAL A 39 1.92 -15.71 17.02
CA VAL A 39 2.33 -16.18 15.68
C VAL A 39 1.74 -15.28 14.59
N TYR A 40 0.46 -14.93 14.67
CA TYR A 40 -0.19 -14.02 13.72
C TYR A 40 0.51 -12.65 13.67
N VAL A 41 0.82 -12.05 14.84
CA VAL A 41 1.52 -10.76 14.91
C VAL A 41 2.90 -10.87 14.28
N VAL A 42 3.66 -11.93 14.57
CA VAL A 42 5.00 -12.13 13.99
C VAL A 42 4.92 -12.29 12.47
N LEU A 43 4.02 -13.14 11.98
CA LEU A 43 3.85 -13.37 10.53
C LEU A 43 3.41 -12.10 9.81
N SER A 44 2.47 -11.33 10.37
CA SER A 44 2.01 -10.08 9.75
C SER A 44 3.15 -9.04 9.64
N ASN A 45 4.01 -8.95 10.66
CA ASN A 45 5.18 -8.07 10.61
C ASN A 45 6.22 -8.53 9.57
N ILE A 46 6.46 -9.84 9.46
CA ILE A 46 7.38 -10.39 8.45
C ILE A 46 6.87 -10.10 7.05
N VAL A 47 5.57 -10.29 6.79
CA VAL A 47 4.95 -9.99 5.49
C VAL A 47 5.04 -8.51 5.16
N ALA A 48 4.72 -7.63 6.12
CA ALA A 48 4.82 -6.18 5.93
C ALA A 48 6.27 -5.74 5.63
N TRP A 49 7.23 -6.25 6.39
CA TRP A 49 8.66 -5.99 6.16
C TRP A 49 9.12 -6.51 4.79
N GLY A 50 8.72 -7.75 4.43
CA GLY A 50 9.06 -8.34 3.13
C GLY A 50 8.53 -7.54 1.96
N LYS A 51 7.28 -7.03 2.07
CA LYS A 51 6.68 -6.15 1.05
C LYS A 51 7.47 -4.85 0.88
N ILE A 52 7.85 -4.20 1.99
CA ILE A 52 8.66 -2.97 1.94
C ILE A 52 10.00 -3.24 1.24
N LYS A 53 10.67 -4.35 1.57
CA LYS A 53 11.95 -4.71 0.96
C LYS A 53 11.83 -5.04 -0.53
N TYR A 54 10.76 -5.73 -0.92
CA TYR A 54 10.47 -6.00 -2.32
C TYR A 54 10.23 -4.69 -3.09
N ASP A 55 9.43 -3.79 -2.54
CA ASP A 55 9.17 -2.49 -3.15
C ASP A 55 10.45 -1.64 -3.22
N ASP A 56 11.34 -1.69 -2.21
CA ASP A 56 12.63 -1.01 -2.23
C ASP A 56 13.52 -1.50 -3.37
N LEU A 57 13.46 -2.80 -3.68
CA LEU A 57 14.24 -3.39 -4.76
C LEU A 57 13.68 -3.00 -6.13
N VAL A 58 12.35 -2.95 -6.27
CA VAL A 58 11.67 -2.67 -7.55
C VAL A 58 11.66 -1.19 -7.88
N TYR A 59 11.39 -0.33 -6.90
CA TYR A 59 11.17 1.11 -7.11
C TYR A 59 12.30 2.01 -6.59
N GLY A 60 13.24 1.46 -5.80
CA GLY A 60 14.32 2.25 -5.18
C GLY A 60 13.85 3.17 -4.04
N ARG A 61 14.77 4.03 -3.58
CA ARG A 61 14.51 5.11 -2.62
C ARG A 61 15.19 6.40 -3.08
N PRO A 62 14.44 7.46 -3.39
CA PRO A 62 12.97 7.60 -3.35
C PRO A 62 12.28 6.65 -4.34
N ARG A 63 10.98 6.36 -4.11
CA ARG A 63 10.18 5.52 -5.01
C ARG A 63 10.10 6.16 -6.39
N THR A 64 10.73 5.54 -7.39
CA THR A 64 10.77 6.03 -8.77
C THR A 64 10.17 5.01 -9.73
N PHE A 65 9.53 5.51 -10.78
CA PHE A 65 9.00 4.71 -11.87
C PHE A 65 9.37 5.38 -13.19
N HIS A 66 9.95 4.62 -14.13
CA HIS A 66 10.36 5.14 -15.42
C HIS A 66 9.50 4.57 -16.54
N LEU A 67 8.96 5.45 -17.37
CA LEU A 67 8.19 5.12 -18.57
C LEU A 67 8.78 5.83 -19.77
N THR A 68 8.94 5.12 -20.87
CA THR A 68 9.45 5.67 -22.14
C THR A 68 8.42 5.42 -23.23
N ALA A 69 8.06 6.47 -23.96
CA ALA A 69 7.09 6.36 -25.06
C ALA A 69 7.29 7.46 -26.10
N PRO A 70 6.93 7.22 -27.37
CA PRO A 70 6.92 8.23 -28.41
C PRO A 70 5.69 9.14 -28.23
N VAL A 71 5.85 10.26 -27.48
CA VAL A 71 4.78 11.20 -27.16
C VAL A 71 5.29 12.63 -27.26
N GLY A 72 4.43 13.54 -27.69
CA GLY A 72 4.74 14.96 -27.82
C GLY A 72 5.19 15.32 -29.23
N SER A 73 5.43 16.62 -29.47
CA SER A 73 5.86 17.17 -30.77
C SER A 73 7.22 16.65 -31.20
N SER A 74 8.08 16.26 -30.24
CA SER A 74 9.39 15.68 -30.51
C SER A 74 9.36 14.21 -30.95
N ALA A 75 8.22 13.54 -30.86
CA ALA A 75 8.09 12.13 -31.30
C ALA A 75 8.33 11.96 -32.81
N GLU A 76 8.10 12.99 -33.60
CA GLU A 76 8.29 12.96 -35.05
C GLU A 76 9.74 13.25 -35.49
N THR A 77 10.49 14.00 -34.70
CA THR A 77 11.83 14.50 -35.06
C THR A 77 12.94 14.12 -34.06
N GLY A 78 12.58 13.65 -32.88
CA GLY A 78 13.49 13.32 -31.77
C GLY A 78 13.41 11.87 -31.37
N GLY A 79 14.05 11.55 -30.24
CA GLY A 79 13.94 10.27 -29.58
C GLY A 79 12.63 10.11 -28.81
N PRO A 80 12.42 8.95 -28.17
CA PRO A 80 11.27 8.76 -27.31
C PRO A 80 11.33 9.68 -26.09
N SER A 81 10.17 10.15 -25.65
CA SER A 81 10.03 10.92 -24.42
C SER A 81 10.13 10.03 -23.19
N HIS A 82 10.71 10.56 -22.12
CA HIS A 82 10.85 9.87 -20.84
C HIS A 82 9.98 10.53 -19.77
N PHE A 83 9.32 9.69 -18.99
CA PHE A 83 8.51 10.10 -17.83
C PHE A 83 9.09 9.41 -16.60
N ILE A 84 9.44 10.19 -15.59
CA ILE A 84 10.01 9.68 -14.35
C ILE A 84 9.09 10.10 -13.21
N GLY A 85 8.26 9.18 -12.73
CA GLY A 85 7.43 9.37 -11.55
C GLY A 85 8.26 9.19 -10.29
N ILE A 86 8.14 10.12 -9.36
CA ILE A 86 8.91 10.12 -8.11
C ILE A 86 7.96 10.40 -6.94
N ASN A 87 8.07 9.62 -5.87
CA ASN A 87 7.55 9.99 -4.58
C ASN A 87 8.70 10.47 -3.69
N LEU A 88 8.85 11.77 -3.57
CA LEU A 88 9.91 12.39 -2.77
C LEU A 88 9.29 12.99 -1.51
N ASN A 89 9.55 12.38 -0.35
CA ASN A 89 9.04 12.83 0.95
C ASN A 89 7.52 13.05 0.95
N ARG A 90 6.76 12.10 0.36
CA ARG A 90 5.30 12.14 0.23
C ARG A 90 4.77 13.13 -0.82
N GLN A 91 5.64 13.88 -1.49
CA GLN A 91 5.26 14.68 -2.64
C GLN A 91 5.44 13.86 -3.92
N VAL A 92 4.35 13.57 -4.60
CA VAL A 92 4.39 12.94 -5.92
C VAL A 92 4.69 14.00 -6.98
N MET A 93 5.59 13.67 -7.89
CA MET A 93 5.88 14.49 -9.07
C MET A 93 6.27 13.61 -10.24
N VAL A 94 6.09 14.12 -11.45
CA VAL A 94 6.56 13.47 -12.67
C VAL A 94 7.47 14.42 -13.41
N LEU A 95 8.67 13.97 -13.75
CA LEU A 95 9.56 14.65 -14.65
C LEU A 95 9.28 14.15 -16.06
N TYR A 96 8.92 15.05 -16.96
CA TYR A 96 8.70 14.78 -18.37
C TYR A 96 9.85 15.36 -19.19
N LEU A 97 10.52 14.50 -19.95
CA LEU A 97 11.64 14.85 -20.83
C LEU A 97 11.19 14.62 -22.28
N PRO A 98 10.74 15.66 -22.99
CA PRO A 98 10.33 15.55 -24.39
C PRO A 98 11.49 15.09 -25.27
N GLY A 99 11.28 14.04 -26.08
CA GLY A 99 12.30 13.52 -26.98
C GLY A 99 13.61 13.07 -26.32
N GLY A 100 13.60 12.87 -24.99
CA GLY A 100 14.79 12.52 -24.20
C GLY A 100 15.73 13.67 -23.91
N ASP A 101 15.36 14.92 -24.25
CA ASP A 101 16.19 16.10 -24.03
C ASP A 101 16.07 16.59 -22.59
N ALA A 102 17.14 16.41 -21.81
CA ALA A 102 17.21 16.86 -20.43
C ALA A 102 17.17 18.38 -20.25
N SER A 103 17.49 19.16 -21.31
CA SER A 103 17.42 20.63 -21.24
C SER A 103 15.98 21.16 -21.26
N GLN A 104 15.03 20.35 -21.72
CA GLN A 104 13.59 20.68 -21.83
C GLN A 104 12.74 19.98 -20.76
N VAL A 105 13.35 19.56 -19.65
CA VAL A 105 12.62 18.88 -18.59
C VAL A 105 11.49 19.72 -18.04
N GLN A 106 10.30 19.14 -17.98
CA GLN A 106 9.11 19.72 -17.38
C GLN A 106 8.74 18.95 -16.12
N THR A 107 8.31 19.67 -15.08
CA THR A 107 7.86 19.06 -13.84
C THR A 107 6.34 19.13 -13.77
N ILE A 108 5.69 17.98 -13.66
CA ILE A 108 4.26 17.83 -13.46
C ILE A 108 4.05 17.57 -11.98
N ALA A 109 3.39 18.51 -11.30
CA ALA A 109 3.09 18.38 -9.87
C ALA A 109 1.97 17.35 -9.66
N GLY A 110 2.21 16.40 -8.78
CA GLY A 110 1.22 15.43 -8.31
C GLY A 110 0.73 15.76 -6.90
N PRO A 111 -0.06 14.87 -6.28
CA PRO A 111 -0.60 15.08 -4.94
C PRO A 111 0.46 14.94 -3.86
N TYR A 112 0.17 15.54 -2.70
CA TYR A 112 0.87 15.26 -1.47
C TYR A 112 0.16 14.12 -0.73
N LEU A 113 0.92 13.11 -0.30
CA LEU A 113 0.38 11.93 0.36
C LEU A 113 0.36 12.12 1.88
N PHE A 114 -0.82 12.03 2.46
CA PHE A 114 -1.00 12.14 3.91
C PHE A 114 -0.97 10.77 4.57
N GLY A 115 -0.21 10.65 5.65
CA GLY A 115 -0.15 9.42 6.45
C GLY A 115 1.27 9.05 6.88
N MET A 116 1.34 8.06 7.78
CA MET A 116 2.61 7.51 8.22
C MET A 116 3.12 6.50 7.18
N GLY A 117 4.39 6.60 6.77
CA GLY A 117 5.00 5.70 5.79
C GLY A 117 4.63 5.98 4.33
N GLU A 118 3.94 7.08 4.04
CA GLU A 118 3.53 7.42 2.66
C GLU A 118 4.70 7.84 1.76
N ASP A 119 5.83 8.15 2.32
CA ASP A 119 7.10 8.30 1.60
C ASP A 119 7.55 7.00 0.90
N LEU A 120 7.03 5.86 1.37
CA LEU A 120 7.27 4.54 0.79
C LEU A 120 6.19 4.09 -0.20
N THR A 121 5.18 4.91 -0.46
CA THR A 121 4.13 4.57 -1.42
C THR A 121 4.68 4.62 -2.84
N PRO A 122 4.60 3.53 -3.62
CA PRO A 122 5.05 3.52 -5.00
C PRO A 122 4.13 4.36 -5.88
N VAL A 123 4.74 4.99 -6.89
CA VAL A 123 4.07 5.69 -7.97
C VAL A 123 4.22 4.86 -9.23
N SER A 124 3.18 4.69 -10.02
CA SER A 124 3.27 4.09 -11.34
C SER A 124 2.66 5.00 -12.39
N LEU A 125 3.18 4.92 -13.61
CA LEU A 125 2.78 5.75 -14.74
C LEU A 125 2.22 4.88 -15.85
N ARG A 126 1.20 5.37 -16.54
CA ARG A 126 0.64 4.75 -17.73
C ARG A 126 0.23 5.83 -18.71
N LEU A 127 0.36 5.54 -20.00
CA LEU A 127 -0.17 6.38 -21.06
C LEU A 127 -1.38 5.71 -21.69
N ALA A 128 -2.45 6.47 -21.88
CA ALA A 128 -3.64 6.05 -22.61
C ALA A 128 -4.39 7.26 -23.11
N ASP A 129 -4.98 7.18 -24.29
CA ASP A 129 -5.90 8.19 -24.79
C ASP A 129 -7.23 8.07 -24.03
N VAL A 130 -7.47 8.99 -23.10
CA VAL A 130 -8.64 8.98 -22.22
C VAL A 130 -9.81 9.76 -22.85
N ASN A 131 -9.50 10.81 -23.60
CA ASN A 131 -10.50 11.73 -24.16
C ASN A 131 -10.84 11.46 -25.63
N GLY A 132 -10.21 10.48 -26.28
CA GLY A 132 -10.47 10.09 -27.66
C GLY A 132 -9.88 11.02 -28.72
N ASN A 133 -8.84 11.79 -28.35
CA ASN A 133 -8.21 12.75 -29.26
C ASN A 133 -7.01 12.16 -30.02
N ALA A 134 -6.78 10.86 -29.91
CA ALA A 134 -5.63 10.09 -30.46
C ALA A 134 -4.25 10.52 -29.93
N LYS A 135 -4.20 11.34 -28.86
CA LYS A 135 -2.97 11.68 -28.15
C LYS A 135 -2.96 10.96 -26.80
N PRO A 136 -1.91 10.21 -26.46
CA PRO A 136 -1.85 9.54 -25.17
C PRO A 136 -1.77 10.54 -24.01
N ASP A 137 -2.72 10.43 -23.07
CA ASP A 137 -2.73 11.18 -21.82
C ASP A 137 -1.90 10.46 -20.75
N LEU A 138 -1.37 11.19 -19.78
CA LEU A 138 -0.60 10.63 -18.69
C LEU A 138 -1.50 10.28 -17.50
N ILE A 139 -1.47 9.03 -17.08
CA ILE A 139 -2.19 8.53 -15.91
C ILE A 139 -1.17 8.18 -14.84
N VAL A 140 -1.24 8.91 -13.73
CA VAL A 140 -0.42 8.68 -12.54
C VAL A 140 -1.24 7.91 -11.54
N ARG A 141 -0.81 6.68 -11.23
CA ARG A 141 -1.45 5.85 -10.22
C ARG A 141 -0.67 5.88 -8.93
N VAL A 142 -1.38 6.18 -7.86
CA VAL A 142 -0.86 6.16 -6.49
C VAL A 142 -1.87 5.42 -5.62
N LYS A 143 -1.46 4.31 -5.02
CA LYS A 143 -2.37 3.39 -4.31
C LYS A 143 -3.50 2.90 -5.25
N ASN A 144 -4.74 3.22 -4.89
CA ASN A 144 -5.94 2.85 -5.65
C ASN A 144 -6.53 4.01 -6.45
N GLU A 145 -5.84 5.15 -6.48
CA GLU A 145 -6.30 6.35 -7.18
C GLU A 145 -5.53 6.57 -8.46
N GLU A 146 -6.24 6.98 -9.50
CA GLU A 146 -5.68 7.39 -10.78
C GLU A 146 -5.91 8.88 -10.99
N ILE A 147 -4.81 9.58 -11.28
CA ILE A 147 -4.82 11.01 -11.56
C ILE A 147 -4.49 11.17 -13.04
N ILE A 148 -5.36 11.85 -13.76
CA ILE A 148 -5.27 11.97 -15.21
C ILE A 148 -4.75 13.38 -15.55
N TYR A 149 -3.70 13.42 -16.35
CA TYR A 149 -3.14 14.63 -16.93
C TYR A 149 -3.33 14.56 -18.45
N ILE A 150 -4.10 15.49 -18.98
CA ILE A 150 -4.43 15.57 -20.40
C ILE A 150 -3.24 16.09 -21.20
N ASN A 151 -2.93 15.42 -22.28
CA ASN A 151 -1.91 15.83 -23.22
C ASN A 151 -2.39 17.00 -24.09
N ARG A 152 -1.81 18.20 -23.88
CA ARG A 152 -2.09 19.41 -24.65
C ARG A 152 -1.14 19.61 -25.86
N GLY A 153 -0.32 18.59 -26.16
CA GLY A 153 0.72 18.63 -27.18
C GLY A 153 2.10 18.61 -26.56
N ASP A 154 2.57 19.75 -26.09
CA ASP A 154 3.88 19.89 -25.47
C ASP A 154 3.88 19.83 -23.94
N THR A 155 2.69 19.88 -23.32
CA THR A 155 2.51 19.88 -21.88
C THR A 155 1.42 18.90 -21.43
N PHE A 156 1.50 18.48 -20.19
CA PHE A 156 0.49 17.65 -19.52
C PHE A 156 -0.17 18.46 -18.41
N GLU A 157 -1.50 18.61 -18.47
CA GLU A 157 -2.27 19.40 -17.53
C GLU A 157 -3.27 18.52 -16.79
N LEU A 158 -3.48 18.80 -15.50
CA LEU A 158 -4.47 18.07 -14.70
C LEU A 158 -5.86 18.22 -15.35
N ILE A 159 -6.57 17.10 -15.49
CA ILE A 159 -7.93 17.08 -16.02
C ILE A 159 -8.84 17.99 -15.20
N THR A 160 -9.61 18.85 -15.88
CA THR A 160 -10.58 19.73 -15.23
C THR A 160 -11.81 18.97 -14.72
N ALA A 161 -12.60 19.61 -13.85
CA ALA A 161 -13.84 19.01 -13.35
C ALA A 161 -14.86 18.76 -14.46
N GLU A 162 -14.94 19.68 -15.42
CA GLU A 162 -15.84 19.61 -16.58
C GLU A 162 -15.43 18.44 -17.51
N GLU A 163 -14.15 18.32 -17.83
CA GLU A 163 -13.62 17.23 -18.65
C GLU A 163 -13.86 15.87 -17.99
N ARG A 164 -13.67 15.79 -16.67
CA ARG A 164 -13.93 14.57 -15.90
C ARG A 164 -15.40 14.16 -15.96
N GLN A 165 -16.33 15.10 -15.85
CA GLN A 165 -17.77 14.83 -15.99
C GLN A 165 -18.13 14.37 -17.41
N GLN A 166 -17.53 14.96 -18.43
CA GLN A 166 -17.73 14.55 -19.82
C GLN A 166 -17.26 13.10 -20.04
N LEU A 167 -16.08 12.75 -19.54
CA LEU A 167 -15.58 11.38 -19.63
C LEU A 167 -16.50 10.41 -18.90
N ALA A 168 -16.93 10.70 -17.68
CA ALA A 168 -17.85 9.85 -16.93
C ALA A 168 -19.15 9.59 -17.71
N SER A 169 -19.73 10.63 -18.30
CA SER A 169 -20.95 10.51 -19.11
C SER A 169 -20.77 9.72 -20.42
N GLN A 170 -19.57 9.67 -20.97
CA GLN A 170 -19.25 8.85 -22.15
C GLN A 170 -19.12 7.36 -21.78
N TYR A 171 -18.56 7.04 -20.63
CA TYR A 171 -18.43 5.67 -20.14
C TYR A 171 -19.78 5.05 -19.75
N GLU A 172 -20.72 5.82 -19.22
CA GLU A 172 -22.08 5.37 -18.89
C GLU A 172 -22.95 5.05 -20.13
N ARG A 173 -22.58 5.57 -21.30
CA ARG A 173 -23.32 5.34 -22.58
C ARG A 173 -22.82 4.18 -23.40
N ARG A 174 -21.75 3.52 -22.98
CA ARG A 174 -21.18 2.33 -23.64
C ARG A 174 -21.57 1.03 -22.96
#